data_e5dd3f36a1893d798c6d4693c70ff996
#
_entry.id   e5dd3f36a1893d798c6d4693c70ff996
#
_cell.length_a   1.000
_cell.length_b   1.000
_cell.length_c   1.000
_cell.angle_alpha   90.00
_cell.angle_beta   90.00
_cell.angle_gamma   90.00
#
_symmetry.space_group_name_H-M   'P 1'
#
loop_
_entity.id
_entity.type
_entity.pdbx_description
1 polymer ?
#
loop_
_entity_poly.entity_id
_entity_poly.type
_entity_poly.pdbx_seq_one_letter_code
_entity_poly.pdbx_strand_id
1 'polypeptide(L)'
;MNDCIVIIPTYNEIENIESILRAVLSQHKPFHVLVIDDNSPDHTAEKVSLLQSEFQGRLFLEKRMGKLGLGTAYVHGFRWALDHDYNYIFEMDADFSHNPHDLEKLYDACHFGGADLAIGSRYVTGVNVVNWPLSRVLMSYFASVYVRFITGMKIHDATAGFVCYKREVLEGINLDKIKFVGYAFQIEMKYRTFCKKFDIAEVPIIFTDRTKGQSKMSSAIFKEAVLGVIALRIKKIFN
;
A
#
# COMPACT_ATOMS: atom_id res chain seq x y z
N MET A 1 -9.51 20.16 10.11
CA MET A 1 -8.76 19.73 8.91
C MET A 1 -8.83 18.22 8.83
N ASN A 2 -8.95 17.65 7.66
CA ASN A 2 -8.88 16.21 7.51
C ASN A 2 -7.39 15.79 7.54
N ASP A 3 -7.07 14.81 8.37
CA ASP A 3 -5.71 14.35 8.66
C ASP A 3 -5.34 13.04 7.95
N CYS A 4 -6.26 12.49 7.12
CA CYS A 4 -6.14 11.19 6.48
C CYS A 4 -6.17 11.28 4.96
N ILE A 5 -5.21 10.64 4.29
CA ILE A 5 -5.19 10.51 2.83
C ILE A 5 -4.91 9.07 2.40
N VAL A 6 -5.68 8.60 1.41
CA VAL A 6 -5.51 7.27 0.79
C VAL A 6 -4.85 7.46 -0.56
N ILE A 7 -3.65 6.89 -0.74
CA ILE A 7 -2.92 6.91 -2.01
C ILE A 7 -3.33 5.68 -2.81
N ILE A 8 -3.82 5.89 -4.01
CA ILE A 8 -4.28 4.85 -4.94
C ILE A 8 -3.51 4.97 -6.26
N PRO A 9 -2.46 4.16 -6.46
CA PRO A 9 -1.77 4.09 -7.74
C PRO A 9 -2.64 3.43 -8.81
N THR A 10 -2.66 4.00 -10.01
CA THR A 10 -3.45 3.48 -11.13
C THR A 10 -2.62 3.31 -12.41
N TYR A 11 -2.91 2.23 -13.13
CA TYR A 11 -2.52 2.01 -14.51
C TYR A 11 -3.53 1.06 -15.17
N ASN A 12 -4.38 1.55 -16.09
CA ASN A 12 -5.49 0.81 -16.70
C ASN A 12 -6.49 0.26 -15.66
N GLU A 13 -7.15 1.16 -14.93
CA GLU A 13 -8.13 0.83 -13.90
C GLU A 13 -9.51 1.49 -14.16
N ILE A 14 -9.83 1.81 -15.42
CA ILE A 14 -11.08 2.49 -15.81
C ILE A 14 -12.33 1.75 -15.31
N GLU A 15 -12.31 0.42 -15.24
CA GLU A 15 -13.44 -0.40 -14.83
C GLU A 15 -13.71 -0.34 -13.31
N ASN A 16 -12.69 0.03 -12.51
CA ASN A 16 -12.74 0.01 -11.05
C ASN A 16 -12.73 1.41 -10.44
N ILE A 17 -12.04 2.37 -11.08
CA ILE A 17 -11.64 3.63 -10.46
C ILE A 17 -12.82 4.44 -9.89
N GLU A 18 -13.91 4.62 -10.60
CA GLU A 18 -15.06 5.38 -10.09
C GLU A 18 -15.66 4.71 -8.84
N SER A 19 -15.87 3.40 -8.91
CA SER A 19 -16.51 2.65 -7.83
C SER A 19 -15.66 2.66 -6.56
N ILE A 20 -14.34 2.48 -6.67
CA ILE A 20 -13.45 2.48 -5.51
C ILE A 20 -13.34 3.89 -4.89
N LEU A 21 -13.26 4.94 -5.71
CA LEU A 21 -13.22 6.32 -5.23
C LEU A 21 -14.48 6.67 -4.46
N ARG A 22 -15.66 6.34 -5.00
CA ARG A 22 -16.94 6.54 -4.30
C ARG A 22 -16.99 5.76 -2.99
N ALA A 23 -16.54 4.51 -2.98
CA ALA A 23 -16.53 3.68 -1.78
C ALA A 23 -15.62 4.24 -0.67
N VAL A 24 -14.43 4.76 -1.01
CA VAL A 24 -13.51 5.38 -0.05
C VAL A 24 -14.04 6.72 0.44
N LEU A 25 -14.50 7.58 -0.47
CA LEU A 25 -14.95 8.94 -0.15
C LEU A 25 -16.31 8.98 0.58
N SER A 26 -17.07 7.87 0.58
CA SER A 26 -18.34 7.71 1.32
C SER A 26 -18.19 7.10 2.72
N GLN A 27 -16.96 6.75 3.17
CA GLN A 27 -16.75 6.22 4.50
C GLN A 27 -17.19 7.22 5.58
N HIS A 28 -17.55 6.71 6.77
CA HIS A 28 -17.98 7.55 7.89
C HIS A 28 -16.89 8.55 8.31
N LYS A 29 -15.64 8.07 8.42
CA LYS A 29 -14.48 8.95 8.53
C LYS A 29 -14.23 9.63 7.18
N PRO A 30 -14.09 10.97 7.14
CA PRO A 30 -13.90 11.70 5.89
C PRO A 30 -12.45 11.53 5.39
N PHE A 31 -12.16 10.47 4.62
CA PHE A 31 -10.87 10.31 3.95
C PHE A 31 -10.74 11.26 2.77
N HIS A 32 -9.52 11.73 2.53
CA HIS A 32 -9.10 12.28 1.24
C HIS A 32 -8.48 11.18 0.39
N VAL A 33 -8.47 11.34 -0.92
CA VAL A 33 -7.86 10.38 -1.85
C VAL A 33 -6.91 11.11 -2.79
N LEU A 34 -5.71 10.56 -2.96
CA LEU A 34 -4.75 10.93 -3.98
C LEU A 34 -4.58 9.79 -4.96
N VAL A 35 -5.03 9.98 -6.18
CA VAL A 35 -4.77 9.05 -7.28
C VAL A 35 -3.43 9.40 -7.93
N ILE A 36 -2.55 8.41 -8.08
CA ILE A 36 -1.28 8.54 -8.82
C ILE A 36 -1.42 7.74 -10.11
N ASP A 37 -1.67 8.41 -11.21
CA ASP A 37 -1.89 7.76 -12.51
C ASP A 37 -0.60 7.70 -13.35
N ASP A 38 -0.24 6.50 -13.76
CA ASP A 38 0.96 6.19 -14.54
C ASP A 38 0.75 6.33 -16.05
N ASN A 39 0.06 7.40 -16.47
CA ASN A 39 -0.28 7.67 -17.86
C ASN A 39 -1.12 6.53 -18.47
N SER A 40 -2.23 6.22 -17.83
CA SER A 40 -3.16 5.17 -18.27
C SER A 40 -3.74 5.47 -19.66
N PRO A 41 -3.56 4.60 -20.65
CA PRO A 41 -4.13 4.79 -22.00
C PRO A 41 -5.64 4.53 -22.08
N ASP A 42 -6.26 3.97 -21.04
CA ASP A 42 -7.69 3.62 -20.97
C ASP A 42 -8.59 4.75 -20.44
N HIS A 43 -8.07 5.98 -20.35
CA HIS A 43 -8.78 7.15 -19.84
C HIS A 43 -9.10 7.11 -18.32
N THR A 44 -8.38 6.30 -17.53
CA THR A 44 -8.52 6.30 -16.07
C THR A 44 -8.35 7.69 -15.47
N ALA A 45 -7.29 8.43 -15.86
CA ALA A 45 -7.01 9.76 -15.34
C ALA A 45 -8.09 10.80 -15.70
N GLU A 46 -8.65 10.73 -16.90
CA GLU A 46 -9.74 11.59 -17.33
C GLU A 46 -11.00 11.35 -16.49
N LYS A 47 -11.29 10.09 -16.17
CA LYS A 47 -12.40 9.71 -15.30
C LYS A 47 -12.23 10.28 -13.90
N VAL A 48 -11.03 10.20 -13.32
CA VAL A 48 -10.72 10.81 -12.02
C VAL A 48 -10.88 12.32 -12.07
N SER A 49 -10.41 12.98 -13.13
CA SER A 49 -10.54 14.44 -13.31
C SER A 49 -12.00 14.90 -13.32
N LEU A 50 -12.90 14.13 -13.94
CA LEU A 50 -14.33 14.42 -13.93
C LEU A 50 -14.92 14.31 -12.51
N LEU A 51 -14.51 13.31 -11.73
CA LEU A 51 -14.98 13.09 -10.37
C LEU A 51 -14.46 14.15 -9.37
N GLN A 52 -13.35 14.82 -9.65
CA GLN A 52 -12.83 15.89 -8.79
C GLN A 52 -13.83 17.04 -8.58
N SER A 53 -14.67 17.32 -9.57
CA SER A 53 -15.73 18.35 -9.44
C SER A 53 -16.81 17.97 -8.42
N GLU A 54 -17.09 16.67 -8.27
CA GLU A 54 -18.05 16.15 -7.30
C GLU A 54 -17.46 16.11 -5.87
N PHE A 55 -16.14 15.78 -5.77
CA PHE A 55 -15.44 15.61 -4.50
C PHE A 55 -14.40 16.71 -4.25
N GLN A 56 -14.81 17.97 -4.46
CA GLN A 56 -13.90 19.13 -4.33
C GLN A 56 -13.17 19.16 -2.99
N GLY A 57 -11.85 19.35 -3.03
CA GLY A 57 -11.00 19.42 -1.86
C GLY A 57 -10.76 18.07 -1.14
N ARG A 58 -11.28 16.96 -1.69
CA ARG A 58 -11.09 15.61 -1.13
C ARG A 58 -10.53 14.59 -2.10
N LEU A 59 -10.61 14.84 -3.40
CA LEU A 59 -10.05 13.98 -4.46
C LEU A 59 -8.98 14.74 -5.22
N PHE A 60 -7.77 14.20 -5.23
CA PHE A 60 -6.59 14.74 -5.89
C PHE A 60 -6.08 13.76 -6.94
N LEU A 61 -5.46 14.29 -7.99
CA LEU A 61 -4.89 13.52 -9.10
C LEU A 61 -3.50 14.04 -9.45
N GLU A 62 -2.53 13.15 -9.41
CA GLU A 62 -1.18 13.35 -9.94
C GLU A 62 -0.97 12.44 -11.15
N LYS A 63 -0.61 13.02 -12.30
CA LYS A 63 -0.29 12.26 -13.52
C LYS A 63 1.21 12.15 -13.67
N ARG A 64 1.71 10.93 -13.86
CA ARG A 64 3.13 10.68 -14.14
C ARG A 64 3.36 10.43 -15.63
N MET A 65 4.61 10.51 -16.07
CA MET A 65 4.95 10.39 -17.51
C MET A 65 4.76 8.97 -18.07
N GLY A 66 4.60 7.95 -17.23
CA GLY A 66 4.41 6.57 -17.65
C GLY A 66 4.52 5.58 -16.51
N LYS A 67 4.46 4.28 -16.81
CA LYS A 67 4.53 3.18 -15.86
C LYS A 67 5.94 3.02 -15.27
N LEU A 68 6.20 3.68 -14.15
CA LEU A 68 7.50 3.71 -13.48
C LEU A 68 7.62 2.71 -12.33
N GLY A 69 6.56 1.95 -12.05
CA GLY A 69 6.49 0.93 -11.00
C GLY A 69 5.76 1.39 -9.73
N LEU A 70 5.14 0.42 -9.05
CA LEU A 70 4.24 0.64 -7.92
C LEU A 70 4.92 1.40 -6.77
N GLY A 71 6.12 0.97 -6.37
CA GLY A 71 6.85 1.60 -5.27
C GLY A 71 7.17 3.07 -5.53
N THR A 72 7.50 3.42 -6.78
CA THR A 72 7.77 4.82 -7.14
C THR A 72 6.49 5.67 -7.13
N ALA A 73 5.32 5.07 -7.40
CA ALA A 73 4.03 5.76 -7.28
C ALA A 73 3.72 6.08 -5.82
N TYR A 74 3.90 5.10 -4.92
CA TYR A 74 3.71 5.34 -3.50
C TYR A 74 4.71 6.36 -2.93
N VAL A 75 5.99 6.28 -3.28
CA VAL A 75 6.99 7.28 -2.84
C VAL A 75 6.61 8.70 -3.30
N HIS A 76 6.13 8.84 -4.54
CA HIS A 76 5.61 10.12 -5.03
C HIS A 76 4.42 10.60 -4.18
N GLY A 77 3.44 9.74 -3.95
CA GLY A 77 2.27 10.05 -3.13
C GLY A 77 2.62 10.35 -1.67
N PHE A 78 3.60 9.66 -1.08
CA PHE A 78 4.08 9.95 0.27
C PHE A 78 4.67 11.35 0.39
N ARG A 79 5.52 11.76 -0.56
CA ARG A 79 6.07 13.13 -0.58
C ARG A 79 4.96 14.16 -0.70
N TRP A 80 4.04 13.94 -1.64
CA TRP A 80 2.89 14.81 -1.81
C TRP A 80 2.07 14.92 -0.50
N ALA A 81 1.80 13.81 0.17
CA ALA A 81 1.05 13.80 1.43
C ALA A 81 1.79 14.53 2.56
N LEU A 82 3.12 14.37 2.65
CA LEU A 82 3.95 15.09 3.62
C LEU A 82 3.96 16.60 3.34
N ASP A 83 4.03 17.02 2.09
CA ASP A 83 4.01 18.44 1.69
C ASP A 83 2.64 19.09 1.94
N HIS A 84 1.57 18.29 2.09
CA HIS A 84 0.21 18.75 2.37
C HIS A 84 -0.28 18.48 3.81
N ASP A 85 0.65 18.23 4.74
CA ASP A 85 0.42 18.11 6.18
C ASP A 85 -0.57 17.01 6.60
N TYR A 86 -0.64 15.87 5.87
CA TYR A 86 -1.40 14.72 6.31
C TYR A 86 -0.67 13.95 7.42
N ASN A 87 -1.43 13.50 8.44
CA ASN A 87 -0.90 12.76 9.58
C ASN A 87 -1.01 11.25 9.43
N TYR A 88 -2.02 10.77 8.69
CA TYR A 88 -2.25 9.36 8.42
C TYR A 88 -2.31 9.12 6.91
N ILE A 89 -1.35 8.39 6.40
CA ILE A 89 -1.15 8.15 4.98
C ILE A 89 -1.36 6.66 4.69
N PHE A 90 -2.31 6.36 3.80
CA PHE A 90 -2.69 4.99 3.49
C PHE A 90 -2.22 4.58 2.11
N GLU A 91 -1.85 3.32 1.98
CA GLU A 91 -1.69 2.60 0.71
C GLU A 91 -2.91 1.74 0.45
N MET A 92 -3.47 1.79 -0.76
CA MET A 92 -4.60 0.96 -1.17
C MET A 92 -4.59 0.72 -2.67
N ASP A 93 -4.93 -0.51 -3.10
CA ASP A 93 -5.09 -0.85 -4.52
C ASP A 93 -6.48 -0.42 -5.04
N ALA A 94 -6.58 -0.18 -6.35
CA ALA A 94 -7.82 0.30 -7.01
C ALA A 94 -8.85 -0.80 -7.31
N ASP A 95 -8.52 -2.08 -7.13
CA ASP A 95 -9.23 -3.24 -7.70
C ASP A 95 -10.20 -3.95 -6.74
N PHE A 96 -10.53 -3.32 -5.61
CA PHE A 96 -11.35 -3.90 -4.54
C PHE A 96 -10.78 -5.15 -3.86
N SER A 97 -9.50 -5.48 -4.07
CA SER A 97 -8.87 -6.54 -3.29
C SER A 97 -8.74 -6.17 -1.80
N HIS A 98 -8.68 -4.88 -1.51
CA HIS A 98 -8.78 -4.30 -0.18
C HIS A 98 -10.18 -3.70 0.03
N ASN A 99 -10.86 -4.10 1.11
CA ASN A 99 -12.17 -3.55 1.44
C ASN A 99 -12.02 -2.12 2.00
N PRO A 100 -12.63 -1.08 1.40
CA PRO A 100 -12.57 0.28 1.91
C PRO A 100 -13.04 0.45 3.37
N HIS A 101 -13.94 -0.39 3.86
CA HIS A 101 -14.38 -0.37 5.26
C HIS A 101 -13.27 -0.74 6.26
N ASP A 102 -12.22 -1.40 5.83
CA ASP A 102 -11.08 -1.72 6.70
C ASP A 102 -10.13 -0.53 6.88
N LEU A 103 -10.29 0.58 6.12
CA LEU A 103 -9.50 1.82 6.32
C LEU A 103 -9.67 2.37 7.74
N GLU A 104 -10.91 2.38 8.27
CA GLU A 104 -11.17 2.86 9.64
C GLU A 104 -10.48 1.99 10.68
N LYS A 105 -10.42 0.65 10.49
CA LYS A 105 -9.72 -0.26 11.40
C LYS A 105 -8.20 0.01 11.44
N LEU A 106 -7.59 0.28 10.27
CA LEU A 106 -6.19 0.65 10.19
C LEU A 106 -5.92 2.02 10.85
N TYR A 107 -6.82 2.98 10.62
CA TYR A 107 -6.77 4.26 11.31
C TYR A 107 -6.81 4.10 12.82
N ASP A 108 -7.78 3.34 13.33
CA ASP A 108 -7.97 3.12 14.76
C ASP A 108 -6.76 2.45 15.41
N ALA A 109 -6.12 1.50 14.71
CA ALA A 109 -4.89 0.87 15.19
C ALA A 109 -3.74 1.87 15.36
N CYS A 110 -3.64 2.87 14.48
CA CYS A 110 -2.65 3.95 14.60
C CYS A 110 -3.08 5.04 15.59
N HIS A 111 -4.33 5.49 15.53
CA HIS A 111 -4.80 6.67 16.27
C HIS A 111 -5.05 6.34 17.76
N PHE A 112 -5.77 5.24 18.02
CA PHE A 112 -6.14 4.83 19.39
C PHE A 112 -5.28 3.68 19.90
N GLY A 113 -4.83 2.78 19.01
CA GLY A 113 -4.08 1.57 19.38
C GLY A 113 -2.59 1.80 19.63
N GLY A 114 -2.07 3.00 19.37
CA GLY A 114 -0.68 3.37 19.62
C GLY A 114 0.33 2.89 18.57
N ALA A 115 -0.10 2.15 17.53
CA ALA A 115 0.80 1.76 16.45
C ALA A 115 1.24 2.96 15.61
N ASP A 116 2.47 2.93 15.11
CA ASP A 116 2.99 3.93 14.16
C ASP A 116 2.73 3.50 12.72
N LEU A 117 2.67 2.19 12.49
CA LEU A 117 2.32 1.55 11.23
C LEU A 117 1.25 0.47 11.48
N ALA A 118 0.13 0.52 10.75
CA ALA A 118 -0.88 -0.55 10.76
C ALA A 118 -0.93 -1.25 9.40
N ILE A 119 -0.86 -2.59 9.41
CA ILE A 119 -0.86 -3.43 8.21
C ILE A 119 -2.17 -4.20 8.16
N GLY A 120 -2.92 -4.10 7.06
CA GLY A 120 -4.04 -4.99 6.76
C GLY A 120 -3.49 -6.38 6.43
N SER A 121 -3.54 -7.29 7.39
CA SER A 121 -2.89 -8.61 7.32
C SER A 121 -3.87 -9.71 6.94
N ARG A 122 -3.50 -10.51 5.94
CA ARG A 122 -4.21 -11.71 5.51
C ARG A 122 -3.92 -12.91 6.41
N TYR A 123 -2.89 -12.82 7.27
CA TYR A 123 -2.31 -13.99 7.94
C TYR A 123 -2.23 -13.90 9.47
N VAL A 124 -2.57 -12.78 10.10
CA VAL A 124 -2.44 -12.61 11.55
C VAL A 124 -3.43 -13.45 12.36
N THR A 125 -4.62 -13.71 11.81
CA THR A 125 -5.67 -14.55 12.45
C THR A 125 -6.00 -15.80 11.64
N GLY A 126 -5.04 -16.35 10.91
CA GLY A 126 -5.23 -17.47 9.98
C GLY A 126 -5.06 -17.04 8.53
N VAL A 127 -5.67 -17.75 7.59
CA VAL A 127 -5.58 -17.43 6.15
C VAL A 127 -6.90 -16.80 5.69
N ASN A 128 -6.90 -15.49 5.49
CA ASN A 128 -8.09 -14.70 5.18
C ASN A 128 -8.04 -14.20 3.73
N VAL A 129 -8.08 -15.14 2.77
CA VAL A 129 -8.11 -14.81 1.34
C VAL A 129 -9.28 -15.52 0.65
N VAL A 130 -9.92 -14.82 -0.28
CA VAL A 130 -11.08 -15.32 -1.03
C VAL A 130 -10.70 -15.42 -2.51
N ASN A 131 -11.13 -16.53 -3.14
CA ASN A 131 -10.94 -16.82 -4.57
C ASN A 131 -9.48 -16.99 -5.04
N TRP A 132 -8.53 -17.24 -4.13
CA TRP A 132 -7.17 -17.57 -4.53
C TRP A 132 -6.98 -19.07 -4.75
N PRO A 133 -6.27 -19.50 -5.80
CA PRO A 133 -5.83 -20.88 -5.91
C PRO A 133 -4.84 -21.20 -4.78
N LEU A 134 -4.89 -22.44 -4.28
CA LEU A 134 -4.07 -22.89 -3.14
C LEU A 134 -2.57 -22.63 -3.36
N SER A 135 -2.08 -22.80 -4.58
CA SER A 135 -0.67 -22.53 -4.92
C SER A 135 -0.27 -21.08 -4.65
N ARG A 136 -1.16 -20.12 -4.95
CA ARG A 136 -0.94 -18.69 -4.67
C ARG A 136 -0.97 -18.39 -3.17
N VAL A 137 -1.88 -19.02 -2.44
CA VAL A 137 -1.95 -18.92 -0.97
C VAL A 137 -0.64 -19.39 -0.34
N LEU A 138 -0.18 -20.60 -0.69
CA LEU A 138 1.05 -21.18 -0.17
C LEU A 138 2.27 -20.32 -0.53
N MET A 139 2.39 -19.89 -1.78
CA MET A 139 3.48 -19.02 -2.23
C MET A 139 3.53 -17.72 -1.44
N SER A 140 2.41 -17.03 -1.26
CA SER A 140 2.32 -15.76 -0.51
C SER A 140 2.63 -15.95 0.98
N TYR A 141 2.10 -17.01 1.59
CA TYR A 141 2.36 -17.35 2.99
C TYR A 141 3.84 -17.65 3.23
N PHE A 142 4.43 -18.54 2.42
CA PHE A 142 5.84 -18.89 2.55
C PHE A 142 6.78 -17.73 2.21
N ALA A 143 6.39 -16.83 1.30
CA ALA A 143 7.13 -15.59 1.07
C ALA A 143 7.23 -14.75 2.34
N SER A 144 6.12 -14.59 3.09
CA SER A 144 6.14 -13.87 4.36
C SER A 144 6.95 -14.59 5.45
N VAL A 145 6.90 -15.94 5.50
CA VAL A 145 7.74 -16.75 6.40
C VAL A 145 9.24 -16.52 6.09
N TYR A 146 9.61 -16.58 4.81
CA TYR A 146 10.97 -16.31 4.34
C TYR A 146 11.45 -14.92 4.75
N VAL A 147 10.63 -13.88 4.50
CA VAL A 147 10.95 -12.51 4.88
C VAL A 147 11.19 -12.39 6.38
N ARG A 148 10.31 -12.97 7.21
CA ARG A 148 10.48 -12.98 8.67
C ARG A 148 11.79 -13.62 9.09
N PHE A 149 12.11 -14.78 8.52
CA PHE A 149 13.34 -15.50 8.86
C PHE A 149 14.59 -14.70 8.54
N ILE A 150 14.66 -14.09 7.36
CA ILE A 150 15.84 -13.32 6.94
C ILE A 150 15.95 -11.99 7.69
N THR A 151 14.84 -11.26 7.85
CA THR A 151 14.84 -9.89 8.38
C THR A 151 14.77 -9.82 9.90
N GLY A 152 14.22 -10.84 10.54
CA GLY A 152 13.91 -10.86 11.97
C GLY A 152 12.66 -10.05 12.35
N MET A 153 11.88 -9.55 11.38
CA MET A 153 10.59 -8.91 11.64
C MET A 153 9.57 -9.92 12.19
N LYS A 154 8.71 -9.48 13.10
CA LYS A 154 7.63 -10.30 13.66
C LYS A 154 6.28 -10.08 12.94
N ILE A 155 6.31 -9.74 11.65
CA ILE A 155 5.14 -9.41 10.83
C ILE A 155 4.68 -10.67 10.09
N HIS A 156 3.40 -11.06 10.21
CA HIS A 156 2.85 -12.25 9.55
C HIS A 156 2.64 -12.01 8.05
N ASP A 157 2.28 -10.78 7.65
CA ASP A 157 2.06 -10.41 6.25
C ASP A 157 3.02 -9.32 5.78
N ALA A 158 4.27 -9.70 5.54
CA ALA A 158 5.30 -8.77 5.10
C ALA A 158 5.07 -8.20 3.69
N THR A 159 4.23 -8.84 2.88
CA THR A 159 3.94 -8.46 1.48
C THR A 159 2.63 -7.70 1.29
N ALA A 160 1.88 -7.45 2.37
CA ALA A 160 0.62 -6.71 2.29
C ALA A 160 0.84 -5.29 1.73
N GLY A 161 -0.06 -4.86 0.84
CA GLY A 161 -0.07 -3.52 0.24
C GLY A 161 -1.16 -2.60 0.80
N PHE A 162 -1.89 -3.03 1.82
CA PHE A 162 -2.89 -2.24 2.51
C PHE A 162 -2.34 -1.79 3.85
N VAL A 163 -1.91 -0.54 3.95
CA VAL A 163 -1.10 -0.06 5.07
C VAL A 163 -1.52 1.36 5.44
N CYS A 164 -1.50 1.67 6.73
CA CYS A 164 -1.58 3.03 7.26
C CYS A 164 -0.26 3.39 7.94
N TYR A 165 0.32 4.50 7.54
CA TYR A 165 1.50 5.11 8.17
C TYR A 165 1.10 6.36 8.93
N LYS A 166 1.62 6.54 10.15
CA LYS A 166 1.73 7.87 10.72
C LYS A 166 2.78 8.69 9.96
N ARG A 167 2.60 10.01 9.93
CA ARG A 167 3.53 10.96 9.31
C ARG A 167 4.97 10.74 9.75
N GLU A 168 5.19 10.56 11.05
CA GLU A 168 6.52 10.42 11.66
C GLU A 168 7.29 9.21 11.11
N VAL A 169 6.60 8.15 10.71
CA VAL A 169 7.21 6.97 10.09
C VAL A 169 7.81 7.34 8.73
N LEU A 170 7.04 8.04 7.89
CA LEU A 170 7.50 8.44 6.55
C LEU A 170 8.61 9.49 6.61
N GLU A 171 8.56 10.41 7.56
CA GLU A 171 9.64 11.38 7.82
C GLU A 171 10.90 10.69 8.37
N GLY A 172 10.72 9.66 9.22
CA GLY A 172 11.82 8.87 9.79
C GLY A 172 12.50 7.94 8.79
N ILE A 173 11.83 7.60 7.68
CA ILE A 173 12.36 6.79 6.60
C ILE A 173 12.90 7.73 5.51
N ASN A 174 14.16 7.53 5.11
CA ASN A 174 14.68 8.25 3.95
C ASN A 174 14.07 7.69 2.66
N LEU A 175 13.02 8.36 2.14
CA LEU A 175 12.29 7.96 0.94
C LEU A 175 13.17 7.95 -0.32
N ASP A 176 14.25 8.76 -0.37
CA ASP A 176 15.18 8.80 -1.51
C ASP A 176 16.07 7.54 -1.59
N LYS A 177 16.17 6.81 -0.49
CA LYS A 177 16.94 5.56 -0.40
C LYS A 177 16.10 4.32 -0.65
N ILE A 178 14.80 4.43 -0.94
CA ILE A 178 13.95 3.32 -1.35
C ILE A 178 14.42 2.81 -2.71
N LYS A 179 14.63 1.49 -2.82
CA LYS A 179 15.25 0.89 -4.02
C LYS A 179 14.30 0.04 -4.84
N PHE A 180 13.36 -0.62 -4.16
CA PHE A 180 12.47 -1.55 -4.82
C PHE A 180 11.26 -0.83 -5.39
N VAL A 181 10.95 -1.16 -6.64
CA VAL A 181 9.83 -0.55 -7.39
C VAL A 181 8.64 -1.47 -7.56
N GLY A 182 8.83 -2.77 -7.32
CA GLY A 182 7.80 -3.82 -7.38
C GLY A 182 7.29 -4.24 -6.00
N TYR A 183 6.90 -5.51 -5.86
CA TYR A 183 6.38 -6.06 -4.58
C TYR A 183 7.38 -6.02 -3.42
N ALA A 184 8.67 -6.07 -3.71
CA ALA A 184 9.72 -5.92 -2.69
C ALA A 184 9.69 -4.54 -2.01
N PHE A 185 9.08 -3.53 -2.62
CA PHE A 185 8.83 -2.22 -2.02
C PHE A 185 8.10 -2.35 -0.68
N GLN A 186 7.03 -3.14 -0.63
CA GLN A 186 6.25 -3.36 0.58
C GLN A 186 7.09 -3.96 1.71
N ILE A 187 7.98 -4.87 1.36
CA ILE A 187 8.91 -5.49 2.32
C ILE A 187 9.95 -4.45 2.80
N GLU A 188 10.50 -3.66 1.88
CA GLU A 188 11.50 -2.62 2.21
C GLU A 188 10.91 -1.57 3.16
N MET A 189 9.70 -1.07 2.91
CA MET A 189 9.05 -0.08 3.74
C MET A 189 8.86 -0.59 5.17
N LYS A 190 8.29 -1.80 5.35
CA LYS A 190 8.10 -2.42 6.67
C LYS A 190 9.42 -2.70 7.37
N TYR A 191 10.44 -3.14 6.63
CA TYR A 191 11.76 -3.41 7.19
C TYR A 191 12.45 -2.14 7.68
N ARG A 192 12.35 -1.02 6.94
CA ARG A 192 12.88 0.27 7.37
C ARG A 192 12.16 0.80 8.60
N THR A 193 10.82 0.68 8.65
CA THR A 193 10.00 1.02 9.82
C THR A 193 10.46 0.21 11.05
N PHE A 194 10.61 -1.10 10.90
CA PHE A 194 11.12 -2.00 11.95
C PHE A 194 12.54 -1.62 12.41
N CYS A 195 13.44 -1.29 11.47
CA CYS A 195 14.81 -0.88 11.80
C CYS A 195 14.87 0.43 12.59
N LYS A 196 13.91 1.32 12.39
CA LYS A 196 13.76 2.58 13.12
C LYS A 196 13.06 2.42 14.47
N LYS A 197 12.63 1.19 14.82
CA LYS A 197 11.95 0.83 16.07
C LYS A 197 10.57 1.49 16.25
N PHE A 198 9.89 1.80 15.17
CA PHE A 198 8.49 2.19 15.20
C PHE A 198 7.61 0.98 15.53
N ASP A 199 6.50 1.24 16.23
CA ASP A 199 5.54 0.21 16.60
C ASP A 199 4.66 -0.19 15.40
N ILE A 200 4.65 -1.51 15.10
CA ILE A 200 3.92 -2.07 13.96
C ILE A 200 2.80 -2.98 14.46
N ALA A 201 1.57 -2.70 14.05
CA ALA A 201 0.42 -3.55 14.29
C ALA A 201 -0.07 -4.24 13.03
N GLU A 202 -0.60 -5.46 13.16
CA GLU A 202 -1.32 -6.17 12.10
C GLU A 202 -2.81 -6.21 12.42
N VAL A 203 -3.62 -5.71 11.52
CA VAL A 203 -5.08 -5.69 11.59
C VAL A 203 -5.61 -6.78 10.66
N PRO A 204 -6.40 -7.75 11.13
CA PRO A 204 -6.92 -8.79 10.27
C PRO A 204 -7.89 -8.22 9.25
N ILE A 205 -7.67 -8.54 7.97
CA ILE A 205 -8.54 -8.19 6.86
C ILE A 205 -8.90 -9.43 6.04
N ILE A 206 -9.96 -9.35 5.27
CA ILE A 206 -10.28 -10.33 4.23
C ILE A 206 -9.84 -9.76 2.88
N PHE A 207 -8.90 -10.45 2.24
CA PHE A 207 -8.44 -10.10 0.91
C PHE A 207 -9.23 -10.88 -0.14
N THR A 208 -9.90 -10.19 -1.04
CA THR A 208 -10.65 -10.82 -2.13
C THR A 208 -9.88 -10.67 -3.45
N ASP A 209 -9.76 -11.75 -4.24
CA ASP A 209 -9.13 -11.59 -5.56
C ASP A 209 -9.95 -10.64 -6.43
N ARG A 210 -9.25 -9.85 -7.23
CA ARG A 210 -9.89 -8.90 -8.15
C ARG A 210 -10.90 -9.62 -9.06
N THR A 211 -12.02 -8.99 -9.32
CA THR A 211 -13.04 -9.49 -10.23
C THR A 211 -12.91 -8.92 -11.63
N LYS A 212 -12.21 -7.77 -11.79
CA LYS A 212 -11.98 -7.06 -13.05
C LYS A 212 -10.50 -6.69 -13.18
N GLY A 213 -10.05 -6.52 -14.43
CA GLY A 213 -8.66 -6.19 -14.74
C GLY A 213 -7.72 -7.40 -14.76
N GLN A 214 -6.45 -7.19 -15.15
CA GLN A 214 -5.45 -8.25 -15.27
C GLN A 214 -4.34 -8.12 -14.22
N SER A 215 -3.89 -9.27 -13.68
CA SER A 215 -2.74 -9.30 -12.78
C SER A 215 -1.45 -8.93 -13.52
N LYS A 216 -0.68 -7.99 -12.95
CA LYS A 216 0.56 -7.45 -13.52
C LYS A 216 1.82 -8.12 -12.94
N MET A 217 1.69 -9.30 -12.29
CA MET A 217 2.82 -10.06 -11.72
C MET A 217 3.66 -10.75 -12.80
N SER A 218 4.99 -10.64 -12.67
CA SER A 218 5.95 -11.38 -13.50
C SER A 218 6.94 -12.19 -12.63
N SER A 219 7.53 -13.25 -13.20
CA SER A 219 8.55 -14.07 -12.52
C SER A 219 9.83 -13.29 -12.15
N ALA A 220 10.13 -12.21 -12.88
CA ALA A 220 11.26 -11.33 -12.59
C ALA A 220 11.09 -10.62 -11.24
N ILE A 221 9.87 -10.18 -10.93
CA ILE A 221 9.51 -9.52 -9.67
C ILE A 221 9.74 -10.45 -8.47
N PHE A 222 9.47 -11.75 -8.62
CA PHE A 222 9.71 -12.73 -7.56
C PHE A 222 11.20 -12.91 -7.25
N LYS A 223 12.05 -13.03 -8.28
CA LYS A 223 13.52 -13.13 -8.11
C LYS A 223 14.10 -11.88 -7.46
N GLU A 224 13.63 -10.69 -7.86
CA GLU A 224 14.01 -9.42 -7.25
C GLU A 224 13.69 -9.41 -5.76
N ALA A 225 12.50 -9.87 -5.37
CA ALA A 225 12.08 -9.91 -3.97
C ALA A 225 12.97 -10.84 -3.13
N VAL A 226 13.29 -12.03 -3.61
CA VAL A 226 14.13 -13.00 -2.89
C VAL A 226 15.53 -12.46 -2.62
N LEU A 227 16.22 -12.00 -3.66
CA LEU A 227 17.58 -11.46 -3.53
C LEU A 227 17.58 -10.12 -2.80
N GLY A 228 16.55 -9.30 -3.01
CA GLY A 228 16.39 -8.01 -2.39
C GLY A 228 16.27 -8.09 -0.86
N VAL A 229 15.54 -9.05 -0.33
CA VAL A 229 15.39 -9.25 1.12
C VAL A 229 16.73 -9.57 1.79
N ILE A 230 17.56 -10.41 1.16
CA ILE A 230 18.92 -10.70 1.65
C ILE A 230 19.76 -9.42 1.64
N ALA A 231 19.72 -8.66 0.54
CA ALA A 231 20.47 -7.40 0.42
C ALA A 231 20.05 -6.36 1.46
N LEU A 232 18.75 -6.27 1.81
CA LEU A 232 18.27 -5.40 2.90
C LEU A 232 18.90 -5.78 4.24
N ARG A 233 18.98 -7.08 4.55
CA ARG A 233 19.55 -7.57 5.81
C ARG A 233 21.05 -7.29 5.90
N ILE A 234 21.80 -7.57 4.82
CA ILE A 234 23.25 -7.34 4.78
C ILE A 234 23.56 -5.85 4.99
N LYS A 235 22.83 -4.93 4.35
CA LYS A 235 23.07 -3.49 4.51
C LYS A 235 22.85 -2.99 5.93
N LYS A 236 21.91 -3.57 6.70
CA LYS A 236 21.74 -3.21 8.10
C LYS A 236 22.95 -3.60 8.96
N ILE A 237 23.69 -4.63 8.59
CA ILE A 237 24.86 -5.10 9.33
C ILE A 237 26.05 -4.15 9.11
N PHE A 238 26.09 -3.43 7.99
CA PHE A 238 27.20 -2.55 7.59
C PHE A 238 26.88 -1.03 7.67
N ASN A 239 25.69 -0.63 8.10
CA ASN A 239 25.29 0.74 8.45
C ASN A 239 24.79 0.81 9.90
#